data_8b1b6addf42c56a1ab06a579d427e901
#
_entry.id   8b1b6addf42c56a1ab06a579d427e901
#
_cell.length_a   1.000
_cell.length_b   1.000
_cell.length_c   1.000
_cell.angle_alpha   90.00
_cell.angle_beta   90.00
_cell.angle_gamma   90.00
#
_symmetry.space_group_name_H-M   'P 1'
#
loop_
_entity.id
_entity.type
_entity.pdbx_description
1 polymer ?
#
loop_
_entity_poly.entity_id
_entity_poly.type
_entity_poly.pdbx_seq_one_letter_code
_entity_poly.pdbx_strand_id
1 'polypeptide(L)'
;MATRKLDRRMFMGLAAAGAVTVTGLGGFLALEGRVGSRLTGRSFINLFETTGGRFVGYRRNHAKALAVSGRFESNGAGAEVSSATVFAKGVHPVVGRFSVGGANPHQPDTGSGQALALEFSLPGGQQWRTAMAAAPVFMAPTPEMFYGLLSARLSGDKDRAAAFIRDNPAAAAAQKLIEAAPKASSFAEATYNSLNTFIAVGKDGARTPVRWQVIPDGNNAGTPAKIGPNWMFEALAKAIRGGELRYRLLLQPGVPGQDPTHDPTLPWPADRPQIDVGTLVLGHAIVQEQERIRDTNFDPTVLPNGIEISDDPILTARAAIYAESFRRRARETPAPVEPFGQDA
;
A
#
# COMPACT_ATOMS: atom_id res chain seq x y z
N MET A 1 43.87 7.97 -43.80
CA MET A 1 43.29 8.34 -42.49
C MET A 1 42.05 9.19 -42.74
N ALA A 2 40.88 8.62 -42.69
CA ALA A 2 39.62 9.32 -42.92
C ALA A 2 38.73 9.13 -41.69
N THR A 3 38.54 10.14 -40.90
CA THR A 3 37.65 10.21 -39.73
C THR A 3 36.21 10.31 -40.20
N ARG A 4 35.45 9.22 -40.03
CA ARG A 4 33.98 9.22 -40.25
C ARG A 4 33.32 9.99 -39.11
N LYS A 5 32.71 11.13 -39.43
CA LYS A 5 31.78 11.84 -38.55
C LYS A 5 30.50 10.95 -38.41
N LEU A 6 30.15 10.56 -37.19
CA LEU A 6 28.90 9.91 -36.88
C LEU A 6 27.74 10.90 -37.02
N ASP A 7 26.81 10.54 -37.86
CA ASP A 7 25.64 11.33 -38.23
C ASP A 7 24.60 11.38 -37.09
N ARG A 8 24.23 12.57 -36.65
CA ARG A 8 23.26 12.88 -35.57
C ARG A 8 21.84 12.36 -35.84
N ARG A 9 21.56 11.88 -37.04
CA ARG A 9 20.24 11.39 -37.45
C ARG A 9 19.95 9.94 -37.02
N MET A 10 20.96 9.21 -36.56
CA MET A 10 20.78 7.80 -36.15
C MET A 10 20.33 7.63 -34.69
N PHE A 11 20.27 8.73 -33.91
CA PHE A 11 19.84 8.70 -32.52
C PHE A 11 18.34 8.95 -32.31
N MET A 12 17.61 9.36 -33.35
CA MET A 12 16.14 9.58 -33.23
C MET A 12 15.28 8.36 -33.59
N GLY A 13 15.87 7.27 -34.03
CA GLY A 13 15.15 6.06 -34.45
C GLY A 13 14.95 4.99 -33.39
N LEU A 14 15.63 5.09 -32.23
CA LEU A 14 15.54 4.09 -31.15
C LEU A 14 14.63 4.49 -29.97
N ALA A 15 14.04 5.69 -30.02
CA ALA A 15 13.15 6.19 -28.95
C ALA A 15 11.68 5.70 -29.08
N ALA A 16 11.32 5.02 -30.15
CA ALA A 16 9.93 4.62 -30.42
C ALA A 16 9.57 3.16 -30.06
N ALA A 17 10.57 2.33 -29.73
CA ALA A 17 10.33 0.91 -29.39
C ALA A 17 10.43 0.58 -27.89
N GLY A 18 10.74 1.57 -27.03
CA GLY A 18 10.90 1.41 -25.59
C GLY A 18 9.72 1.92 -24.74
N ALA A 19 8.60 2.28 -25.34
CA ALA A 19 7.52 3.02 -24.64
C ALA A 19 6.51 2.18 -23.87
N VAL A 20 6.71 0.86 -23.69
CA VAL A 20 5.68 -0.01 -23.09
C VAL A 20 6.04 -0.55 -21.70
N THR A 21 7.23 -0.30 -21.17
CA THR A 21 7.62 -0.85 -19.85
C THR A 21 8.08 0.18 -18.81
N VAL A 22 7.80 1.47 -18.99
CA VAL A 22 8.26 2.54 -18.06
C VAL A 22 7.10 3.42 -17.58
N THR A 23 5.91 2.86 -17.38
CA THR A 23 4.77 3.63 -16.85
C THR A 23 4.93 4.07 -15.39
N GLY A 24 5.68 3.34 -14.56
CA GLY A 24 5.96 3.75 -13.17
C GLY A 24 7.01 4.85 -13.03
N LEU A 25 8.14 4.76 -13.76
CA LEU A 25 9.24 5.74 -13.68
C LEU A 25 8.97 7.00 -14.52
N GLY A 26 8.35 6.85 -15.68
CA GLY A 26 8.05 7.96 -16.59
C GLY A 26 6.94 8.88 -16.07
N GLY A 27 5.94 8.32 -15.36
CA GLY A 27 4.91 9.11 -14.66
C GLY A 27 5.50 9.97 -13.55
N PHE A 28 6.50 9.47 -12.84
CA PHE A 28 7.19 10.20 -11.77
C PHE A 28 8.03 11.37 -12.31
N LEU A 29 8.79 11.17 -13.38
CA LEU A 29 9.59 12.24 -14.00
C LEU A 29 8.71 13.35 -14.60
N ALA A 30 7.51 13.02 -15.10
CA ALA A 30 6.55 14.00 -15.59
C ALA A 30 5.87 14.78 -14.46
N LEU A 31 5.74 14.19 -13.26
CA LEU A 31 5.19 14.84 -12.07
C LEU A 31 6.22 15.69 -11.32
N GLU A 32 7.53 15.38 -11.38
CA GLU A 32 8.56 16.26 -10.86
C GLU A 32 8.53 17.65 -11.51
N GLY A 33 8.03 17.76 -12.73
CA GLY A 33 7.79 19.04 -13.42
C GLY A 33 6.46 19.73 -13.10
N ARG A 34 5.50 19.01 -12.47
CA ARG A 34 4.15 19.54 -12.15
C ARG A 34 3.94 19.81 -10.65
N VAL A 35 4.60 19.06 -9.79
CA VAL A 35 4.65 19.32 -8.34
C VAL A 35 5.80 20.28 -8.14
N GLY A 36 5.53 21.50 -7.75
CA GLY A 36 6.51 22.58 -7.62
C GLY A 36 7.84 22.04 -7.09
N SER A 37 8.89 22.24 -7.78
CA SER A 37 10.26 21.65 -7.89
C SER A 37 10.98 21.13 -6.62
N ARG A 38 10.31 20.85 -5.52
CA ARG A 38 10.92 20.59 -4.20
C ARG A 38 10.48 19.35 -3.46
N LEU A 39 9.30 18.76 -3.76
CA LEU A 39 8.77 17.62 -3.00
C LEU A 39 8.98 16.30 -3.77
N THR A 40 9.84 15.45 -3.23
CA THR A 40 10.21 14.16 -3.83
C THR A 40 10.03 13.03 -2.82
N GLY A 41 10.10 11.77 -3.26
CA GLY A 41 10.17 10.62 -2.35
C GLY A 41 11.28 10.77 -1.30
N ARG A 42 12.42 11.37 -1.69
CA ARG A 42 13.53 11.70 -0.77
C ARG A 42 13.11 12.68 0.33
N SER A 43 12.28 13.67 0.01
CA SER A 43 11.78 14.64 1.00
C SER A 43 11.00 13.94 2.10
N PHE A 44 10.08 13.05 1.74
CA PHE A 44 9.30 12.25 2.70
C PHE A 44 10.19 11.33 3.54
N ILE A 45 11.12 10.63 2.91
CA ILE A 45 11.99 9.70 3.62
C ILE A 45 12.95 10.43 4.56
N ASN A 46 13.45 11.61 4.17
CA ASN A 46 14.23 12.46 5.07
C ASN A 46 13.38 12.90 6.28
N LEU A 47 12.13 13.29 6.06
CA LEU A 47 11.22 13.66 7.14
C LEU A 47 11.04 12.49 8.12
N PHE A 48 10.77 11.28 7.64
CA PHE A 48 10.62 10.09 8.48
C PHE A 48 11.91 9.79 9.29
N GLU A 49 13.09 9.84 8.66
CA GLU A 49 14.36 9.59 9.33
C GLU A 49 14.71 10.68 10.36
N THR A 50 14.41 11.94 10.06
CA THR A 50 14.72 13.06 10.96
C THR A 50 13.84 13.03 12.21
N THR A 51 12.57 12.66 12.07
CA THR A 51 11.59 12.73 13.15
C THR A 51 11.37 11.40 13.87
N GLY A 52 11.38 10.29 13.14
CA GLY A 52 11.13 8.95 13.66
C GLY A 52 12.37 8.13 13.96
N GLY A 53 13.55 8.64 13.58
CA GLY A 53 14.81 7.94 13.68
C GLY A 53 15.15 7.09 12.45
N ARG A 54 16.44 6.78 12.30
CA ARG A 54 16.93 5.88 11.27
C ARG A 54 17.30 4.53 11.89
N PHE A 55 16.55 3.51 11.50
CA PHE A 55 16.80 2.13 11.89
C PHE A 55 17.34 1.37 10.67
N VAL A 56 18.61 0.94 10.78
CA VAL A 56 19.35 0.29 9.68
C VAL A 56 18.67 -1.03 9.31
N GLY A 57 18.47 -1.25 8.01
CA GLY A 57 17.81 -2.44 7.47
C GLY A 57 16.29 -2.43 7.51
N TYR A 58 15.68 -1.52 8.26
CA TYR A 58 14.23 -1.40 8.36
C TYR A 58 13.61 -0.47 7.31
N ARG A 59 12.32 -0.61 7.05
CA ARG A 59 11.53 0.35 6.26
C ARG A 59 11.45 1.67 6.99
N ARG A 60 11.39 2.80 6.24
CA ARG A 60 11.37 4.16 6.83
C ARG A 60 10.00 4.57 7.34
N ASN A 61 8.98 3.78 7.02
CA ASN A 61 7.65 3.85 7.61
C ASN A 61 7.07 2.44 7.61
N HIS A 62 6.12 2.14 8.52
CA HIS A 62 5.66 0.77 8.74
C HIS A 62 6.82 -0.18 9.06
N ALA A 63 7.77 0.28 9.89
CA ALA A 63 8.97 -0.49 10.20
C ALA A 63 8.64 -1.75 11.00
N LYS A 64 7.79 -1.63 12.04
CA LYS A 64 7.31 -2.77 12.84
C LYS A 64 6.28 -3.57 12.07
N ALA A 65 6.56 -4.87 11.84
CA ALA A 65 5.69 -5.73 11.04
C ALA A 65 5.93 -7.22 11.26
N LEU A 66 4.93 -8.02 10.92
CA LEU A 66 5.02 -9.48 10.79
C LEU A 66 4.79 -9.85 9.32
N ALA A 67 5.72 -10.59 8.73
CA ALA A 67 5.60 -11.10 7.38
C ALA A 67 4.77 -12.39 7.37
N VAL A 68 4.00 -12.59 6.30
CA VAL A 68 3.09 -13.71 6.14
C VAL A 68 3.10 -14.24 4.72
N SER A 69 2.78 -15.52 4.56
CA SER A 69 2.51 -16.13 3.26
C SER A 69 1.21 -16.93 3.28
N GLY A 70 0.69 -17.14 2.07
CA GLY A 70 -0.56 -17.85 1.87
C GLY A 70 -0.97 -17.87 0.42
N ARG A 71 -2.28 -17.83 0.18
CA ARG A 71 -2.87 -17.89 -1.14
C ARG A 71 -4.13 -17.04 -1.24
N PHE A 72 -4.47 -16.65 -2.45
CA PHE A 72 -5.75 -16.06 -2.80
C PHE A 72 -6.53 -17.05 -3.67
N GLU A 73 -7.71 -17.40 -3.23
CA GLU A 73 -8.65 -18.30 -3.88
C GLU A 73 -9.69 -17.44 -4.61
N SER A 74 -9.43 -17.10 -5.88
CA SER A 74 -10.35 -16.31 -6.70
C SER A 74 -11.56 -17.15 -7.11
N ASN A 75 -12.77 -16.60 -6.91
CA ASN A 75 -14.02 -17.24 -7.33
C ASN A 75 -14.41 -16.94 -8.78
N GLY A 76 -13.73 -15.98 -9.43
CA GLY A 76 -13.96 -15.59 -10.81
C GLY A 76 -14.88 -14.36 -10.99
N ALA A 77 -15.59 -13.90 -9.96
CA ALA A 77 -16.58 -12.83 -10.07
C ALA A 77 -15.97 -11.48 -10.49
N GLY A 78 -14.72 -11.19 -10.12
CA GLY A 78 -14.06 -9.95 -10.50
C GLY A 78 -13.77 -9.81 -12.00
N ALA A 79 -13.88 -10.89 -12.78
CA ALA A 79 -13.77 -10.87 -14.24
C ALA A 79 -14.91 -10.11 -14.94
N GLU A 80 -15.97 -9.75 -14.22
CA GLU A 80 -17.05 -8.90 -14.70
C GLU A 80 -16.59 -7.45 -14.93
N VAL A 81 -15.62 -6.99 -14.14
CA VAL A 81 -15.13 -5.59 -14.20
C VAL A 81 -13.69 -5.46 -14.63
N SER A 82 -12.89 -6.53 -14.57
CA SER A 82 -11.46 -6.48 -14.90
C SER A 82 -11.00 -7.72 -15.66
N SER A 83 -10.17 -7.51 -16.66
CA SER A 83 -9.50 -8.60 -17.40
C SER A 83 -8.29 -9.15 -16.65
N ALA A 84 -7.93 -8.62 -15.47
CA ALA A 84 -6.78 -9.04 -14.70
C ALA A 84 -6.87 -10.51 -14.29
N THR A 85 -5.79 -11.26 -14.51
CA THR A 85 -5.74 -12.71 -14.26
C THR A 85 -5.96 -13.07 -12.79
N VAL A 86 -5.68 -12.17 -11.88
CA VAL A 86 -5.96 -12.36 -10.43
C VAL A 86 -7.45 -12.57 -10.15
N PHE A 87 -8.33 -12.05 -11.00
CA PHE A 87 -9.78 -12.20 -10.87
C PHE A 87 -10.36 -13.35 -11.70
N ALA A 88 -9.55 -14.03 -12.49
CA ALA A 88 -9.95 -15.30 -13.09
C ALA A 88 -10.05 -16.38 -11.99
N LYS A 89 -11.01 -17.29 -12.11
CA LYS A 89 -11.16 -18.40 -11.15
C LYS A 89 -9.85 -19.20 -11.05
N GLY A 90 -9.33 -19.33 -9.82
CA GLY A 90 -8.07 -20.02 -9.58
C GLY A 90 -7.45 -19.70 -8.23
N VAL A 91 -6.23 -20.18 -8.03
CA VAL A 91 -5.47 -19.97 -6.79
C VAL A 91 -4.15 -19.29 -7.14
N HIS A 92 -3.82 -18.23 -6.42
CA HIS A 92 -2.64 -17.42 -6.60
C HIS A 92 -1.81 -17.38 -5.31
N PRO A 93 -0.50 -17.67 -5.35
CA PRO A 93 0.36 -17.50 -4.19
C PRO A 93 0.41 -16.02 -3.76
N VAL A 94 0.43 -15.82 -2.43
CA VAL A 94 0.48 -14.49 -1.84
C VAL A 94 1.57 -14.44 -0.78
N VAL A 95 2.33 -13.37 -0.79
CA VAL A 95 3.16 -12.96 0.35
C VAL A 95 2.70 -11.58 0.81
N GLY A 96 2.84 -11.31 2.10
CA GLY A 96 2.37 -10.04 2.64
C GLY A 96 3.03 -9.69 3.96
N ARG A 97 2.62 -8.57 4.50
CA ARG A 97 3.02 -8.17 5.86
C ARG A 97 1.93 -7.33 6.52
N PHE A 98 1.63 -7.68 7.74
CA PHE A 98 0.91 -6.83 8.67
C PHE A 98 1.89 -5.85 9.31
N SER A 99 1.49 -4.60 9.50
CA SER A 99 2.36 -3.57 10.07
C SER A 99 1.55 -2.47 10.76
N VAL A 100 2.25 -1.67 11.55
CA VAL A 100 1.72 -0.40 12.07
C VAL A 100 2.52 0.77 11.52
N GLY A 101 1.88 1.93 11.40
CA GLY A 101 2.55 3.15 10.96
C GLY A 101 3.68 3.56 11.91
N GLY A 102 4.73 4.17 11.36
CA GLY A 102 5.88 4.65 12.12
C GLY A 102 7.22 4.09 11.63
N ALA A 103 8.29 4.84 11.88
CA ALA A 103 9.65 4.49 11.51
C ALA A 103 10.37 3.63 12.56
N ASN A 104 9.89 3.64 13.82
CA ASN A 104 10.51 2.87 14.90
C ASN A 104 9.99 1.43 14.92
N PRO A 105 10.83 0.41 14.63
CA PRO A 105 10.44 -0.99 14.68
C PRO A 105 10.16 -1.51 16.09
N HIS A 106 10.65 -0.80 17.11
CA HIS A 106 10.53 -1.19 18.53
C HIS A 106 9.42 -0.40 19.27
N GLN A 107 8.60 0.37 18.54
CA GLN A 107 7.51 1.11 19.18
C GLN A 107 6.49 0.15 19.82
N PRO A 108 5.93 0.49 20.99
CA PRO A 108 4.85 -0.28 21.58
C PRO A 108 3.60 -0.29 20.70
N ASP A 109 2.83 -1.37 20.76
CA ASP A 109 1.55 -1.46 20.06
C ASP A 109 0.51 -0.53 20.70
N THR A 110 -0.17 0.25 19.90
CA THR A 110 -1.17 1.24 20.36
C THR A 110 -2.61 0.80 20.12
N GLY A 111 -2.82 -0.30 19.39
CA GLY A 111 -4.16 -0.74 18.97
C GLY A 111 -4.73 0.07 17.80
N SER A 112 -3.88 0.78 17.06
CA SER A 112 -4.28 1.61 15.92
C SER A 112 -3.22 1.60 14.83
N GLY A 113 -3.58 2.10 13.64
CA GLY A 113 -2.66 2.24 12.52
C GLY A 113 -2.32 0.92 11.83
N GLN A 114 -3.19 -0.10 11.97
CA GLN A 114 -3.02 -1.39 11.30
C GLN A 114 -3.02 -1.23 9.79
N ALA A 115 -2.08 -1.90 9.14
CA ALA A 115 -1.94 -1.95 7.70
C ALA A 115 -1.61 -3.36 7.24
N LEU A 116 -2.06 -3.70 6.02
CA LEU A 116 -1.79 -4.95 5.32
C LEU A 116 -1.27 -4.64 3.93
N ALA A 117 -0.08 -5.12 3.62
CA ALA A 117 0.48 -5.09 2.28
C ALA A 117 0.57 -6.51 1.72
N LEU A 118 0.19 -6.68 0.45
CA LEU A 118 0.16 -7.98 -0.23
C LEU A 118 0.85 -7.89 -1.59
N GLU A 119 1.49 -8.98 -2.00
CA GLU A 119 1.93 -9.25 -3.36
C GLU A 119 1.33 -10.57 -3.80
N PHE A 120 0.53 -10.52 -4.86
CA PHE A 120 -0.01 -11.69 -5.55
C PHE A 120 0.93 -12.06 -6.69
N SER A 121 1.37 -13.31 -6.73
CA SER A 121 2.17 -13.85 -7.83
C SER A 121 1.24 -14.46 -8.88
N LEU A 122 1.30 -13.94 -10.11
CA LEU A 122 0.36 -14.28 -11.16
C LEU A 122 1.05 -14.98 -12.35
N PRO A 123 0.29 -15.68 -13.19
CA PRO A 123 0.82 -16.29 -14.42
C PRO A 123 1.56 -15.28 -15.30
N GLY A 124 2.56 -15.76 -16.04
CA GLY A 124 3.38 -14.92 -16.92
C GLY A 124 4.30 -13.94 -16.18
N GLY A 125 4.57 -14.16 -14.89
CA GLY A 125 5.45 -13.32 -14.09
C GLY A 125 4.81 -11.97 -13.70
N GLN A 126 3.54 -11.79 -13.94
CA GLN A 126 2.82 -10.60 -13.49
C GLN A 126 2.68 -10.60 -11.97
N GLN A 127 2.53 -9.42 -11.42
CA GLN A 127 2.31 -9.22 -9.99
C GLN A 127 1.20 -8.20 -9.78
N TRP A 128 0.45 -8.38 -8.71
CA TRP A 128 -0.39 -7.34 -8.15
C TRP A 128 0.09 -7.02 -6.75
N ARG A 129 0.44 -5.77 -6.51
CA ARG A 129 0.81 -5.31 -5.18
C ARG A 129 -0.21 -4.33 -4.66
N THR A 130 -0.59 -4.49 -3.41
CA THR A 130 -1.49 -3.57 -2.71
C THR A 130 -0.96 -3.26 -1.33
N ALA A 131 -1.15 -2.01 -0.90
CA ALA A 131 -0.76 -1.54 0.42
C ALA A 131 -1.94 -0.78 1.03
N MET A 132 -2.62 -1.43 1.94
CA MET A 132 -3.91 -1.09 2.53
C MET A 132 -3.75 -0.68 3.99
N ALA A 133 -4.73 0.03 4.52
CA ALA A 133 -4.81 0.38 5.94
C ALA A 133 -6.22 0.18 6.49
N ALA A 134 -6.33 0.06 7.81
CA ALA A 134 -7.61 -0.01 8.49
C ALA A 134 -8.38 1.33 8.49
N ALA A 135 -7.76 2.42 8.02
CA ALA A 135 -8.45 3.69 7.80
C ALA A 135 -9.38 3.62 6.58
N PRO A 136 -10.59 4.24 6.63
CA PRO A 136 -11.55 4.20 5.53
C PRO A 136 -11.15 5.09 4.34
N VAL A 137 -10.36 6.13 4.58
CA VAL A 137 -9.89 7.11 3.58
C VAL A 137 -8.43 7.47 3.84
N PHE A 138 -7.76 8.05 2.84
CA PHE A 138 -6.44 8.62 3.03
C PHE A 138 -6.54 9.95 3.78
N MET A 139 -5.47 10.38 4.45
CA MET A 139 -5.50 11.53 5.37
C MET A 139 -5.27 12.89 4.70
N ALA A 140 -4.97 12.92 3.42
CA ALA A 140 -4.70 14.14 2.66
C ALA A 140 -4.96 13.93 1.16
N PRO A 141 -5.50 14.92 0.43
CA PRO A 141 -5.83 14.80 -0.99
C PRO A 141 -4.63 14.97 -1.92
N THR A 142 -3.56 15.64 -1.47
CA THR A 142 -2.38 15.91 -2.30
C THR A 142 -1.08 15.57 -1.58
N PRO A 143 0.02 15.31 -2.31
CA PRO A 143 1.33 15.06 -1.73
C PRO A 143 1.82 16.20 -0.84
N GLU A 144 1.56 17.46 -1.21
CA GLU A 144 1.97 18.64 -0.45
C GLU A 144 1.24 18.71 0.89
N MET A 145 -0.07 18.48 0.87
CA MET A 145 -0.87 18.45 2.10
C MET A 145 -0.47 17.26 2.97
N PHE A 146 -0.20 16.10 2.35
CA PHE A 146 0.29 14.93 3.08
C PHE A 146 1.64 15.21 3.76
N TYR A 147 2.59 15.82 3.05
CA TYR A 147 3.88 16.19 3.62
C TYR A 147 3.74 17.22 4.76
N GLY A 148 2.90 18.23 4.56
CA GLY A 148 2.61 19.26 5.58
C GLY A 148 2.01 18.63 6.84
N LEU A 149 1.02 17.76 6.69
CA LEU A 149 0.38 17.03 7.79
C LEU A 149 1.38 16.16 8.55
N LEU A 150 2.20 15.39 7.83
CA LEU A 150 3.25 14.58 8.45
C LEU A 150 4.28 15.45 9.18
N SER A 151 4.73 16.55 8.55
CA SER A 151 5.67 17.49 9.16
C SER A 151 5.12 18.12 10.45
N ALA A 152 3.82 18.46 10.46
CA ALA A 152 3.17 19.00 11.64
C ALA A 152 3.03 17.97 12.76
N ARG A 153 2.57 16.74 12.43
CA ARG A 153 2.37 15.66 13.42
C ARG A 153 3.70 15.14 13.99
N LEU A 154 4.69 14.96 13.15
CA LEU A 154 6.00 14.40 13.54
C LEU A 154 6.91 15.44 14.22
N SER A 155 6.55 16.73 14.24
CA SER A 155 7.29 17.75 14.98
C SER A 155 7.21 17.56 16.51
N GLY A 156 6.24 16.78 16.99
CA GLY A 156 5.93 16.66 18.41
C GLY A 156 5.18 17.86 19.00
N ASP A 157 4.99 18.92 18.22
CA ASP A 157 4.24 20.13 18.58
C ASP A 157 2.75 19.93 18.30
N LYS A 158 1.96 19.78 19.37
CA LYS A 158 0.51 19.54 19.29
C LYS A 158 -0.24 20.75 18.72
N ASP A 159 0.21 21.96 19.04
CA ASP A 159 -0.44 23.19 18.58
C ASP A 159 -0.22 23.36 17.07
N ARG A 160 0.97 23.08 16.58
CA ARG A 160 1.27 23.04 15.15
C ARG A 160 0.43 22.00 14.40
N ALA A 161 0.28 20.80 14.97
CA ALA A 161 -0.56 19.77 14.37
C ALA A 161 -2.05 20.18 14.35
N ALA A 162 -2.56 20.77 15.43
CA ALA A 162 -3.92 21.28 15.53
C ALA A 162 -4.16 22.46 14.58
N ALA A 163 -3.21 23.39 14.47
CA ALA A 163 -3.27 24.50 13.53
C ALA A 163 -3.33 23.99 12.08
N PHE A 164 -2.48 23.03 11.71
CA PHE A 164 -2.51 22.46 10.38
C PHE A 164 -3.89 21.88 10.03
N ILE A 165 -4.49 21.09 10.93
CA ILE A 165 -5.82 20.50 10.71
C ILE A 165 -6.88 21.58 10.58
N ARG A 166 -6.88 22.61 11.45
CA ARG A 166 -7.83 23.72 11.38
C ARG A 166 -7.76 24.46 10.05
N ASP A 167 -6.55 24.67 9.54
CA ASP A 167 -6.29 25.48 8.35
C ASP A 167 -6.44 24.68 7.03
N ASN A 168 -6.66 23.34 7.12
CA ASN A 168 -6.81 22.45 5.98
C ASN A 168 -8.12 21.62 6.08
N PRO A 169 -9.27 22.15 5.61
CA PRO A 169 -10.58 21.51 5.78
C PRO A 169 -10.69 20.09 5.24
N ALA A 170 -10.04 19.78 4.12
CA ALA A 170 -10.03 18.41 3.55
C ALA A 170 -9.34 17.41 4.50
N ALA A 171 -8.18 17.77 5.08
CA ALA A 171 -7.51 16.95 6.07
C ALA A 171 -8.34 16.81 7.36
N ALA A 172 -9.04 17.88 7.79
CA ALA A 172 -9.93 17.85 8.94
C ALA A 172 -11.13 16.91 8.71
N ALA A 173 -11.73 16.93 7.51
CA ALA A 173 -12.83 16.05 7.15
C ALA A 173 -12.37 14.59 7.11
N ALA A 174 -11.22 14.30 6.48
CA ALA A 174 -10.63 12.95 6.45
C ALA A 174 -10.32 12.44 7.87
N GLN A 175 -9.77 13.30 8.73
CA GLN A 175 -9.49 12.94 10.12
C GLN A 175 -10.76 12.54 10.88
N LYS A 176 -11.86 13.28 10.73
CA LYS A 176 -13.15 12.95 11.36
C LYS A 176 -13.66 11.59 10.91
N LEU A 177 -13.56 11.26 9.62
CA LEU A 177 -13.93 9.95 9.08
C LEU A 177 -13.07 8.82 9.67
N ILE A 178 -11.76 9.04 9.79
CA ILE A 178 -10.81 8.07 10.36
C ILE A 178 -11.08 7.87 11.86
N GLU A 179 -11.40 8.92 12.60
CA GLU A 179 -11.70 8.86 14.03
C GLU A 179 -13.03 8.18 14.31
N ALA A 180 -14.04 8.39 13.46
CA ALA A 180 -15.37 7.79 13.57
C ALA A 180 -15.42 6.32 13.10
N ALA A 181 -14.42 5.87 12.34
CA ALA A 181 -14.40 4.48 11.85
C ALA A 181 -14.29 3.47 12.99
N PRO A 182 -14.94 2.30 12.87
CA PRO A 182 -14.79 1.21 13.82
C PRO A 182 -13.31 0.83 14.00
N LYS A 183 -12.88 0.70 15.24
CA LYS A 183 -11.50 0.32 15.56
C LYS A 183 -11.43 -1.18 15.80
N ALA A 184 -10.66 -1.87 14.96
CA ALA A 184 -10.41 -3.29 15.16
C ALA A 184 -9.57 -3.54 16.41
N SER A 185 -9.89 -4.58 17.14
CA SER A 185 -9.17 -4.99 18.35
C SER A 185 -7.83 -5.68 18.01
N SER A 186 -7.69 -6.21 16.80
CA SER A 186 -6.51 -6.95 16.35
C SER A 186 -6.28 -6.79 14.84
N PHE A 187 -5.13 -7.25 14.35
CA PHE A 187 -4.89 -7.37 12.90
C PHE A 187 -5.87 -8.33 12.23
N ALA A 188 -6.23 -9.41 12.91
CA ALA A 188 -7.09 -10.45 12.36
C ALA A 188 -8.55 -9.98 12.16
N GLU A 189 -8.99 -8.96 12.90
CA GLU A 189 -10.34 -8.40 12.84
C GLU A 189 -10.44 -7.09 12.06
N ALA A 190 -9.30 -6.54 11.62
CA ALA A 190 -9.29 -5.29 10.89
C ALA A 190 -9.79 -5.46 9.45
N THR A 191 -10.62 -4.51 9.01
CA THR A 191 -10.91 -4.30 7.59
C THR A 191 -9.82 -3.42 6.99
N TYR A 192 -9.22 -3.84 5.88
CA TYR A 192 -8.16 -3.12 5.20
C TYR A 192 -8.66 -2.54 3.89
N ASN A 193 -8.52 -1.23 3.72
CA ASN A 193 -9.00 -0.47 2.56
C ASN A 193 -7.85 -0.13 1.62
N SER A 194 -8.10 -0.15 0.30
CA SER A 194 -7.11 0.25 -0.72
C SER A 194 -6.63 1.68 -0.57
N LEU A 195 -7.42 2.54 0.07
CA LEU A 195 -7.23 3.98 0.27
C LEU A 195 -7.33 4.80 -1.01
N ASN A 196 -6.71 4.35 -2.08
CA ASN A 196 -6.66 5.00 -3.39
C ASN A 196 -7.68 4.35 -4.33
N THR A 197 -8.03 5.08 -5.37
CA THR A 197 -8.81 4.57 -6.50
C THR A 197 -7.88 4.05 -7.59
N PHE A 198 -8.32 2.99 -8.26
CA PHE A 198 -7.67 2.41 -9.42
C PHE A 198 -8.69 2.31 -10.57
N ILE A 199 -8.24 1.93 -11.75
CA ILE A 199 -9.10 1.73 -12.91
C ILE A 199 -9.03 0.25 -13.29
N ALA A 200 -10.15 -0.44 -13.15
CA ALA A 200 -10.33 -1.77 -13.70
C ALA A 200 -10.60 -1.65 -15.22
N VAL A 201 -9.92 -2.47 -16.00
CA VAL A 201 -10.09 -2.52 -17.46
C VAL A 201 -10.69 -3.86 -17.83
N GLY A 202 -11.92 -3.84 -18.31
CA GLY A 202 -12.66 -5.01 -18.77
C GLY A 202 -12.06 -5.63 -20.03
N LYS A 203 -12.51 -6.83 -20.38
CA LYS A 203 -12.10 -7.51 -21.64
C LYS A 203 -12.53 -6.77 -22.89
N ASP A 204 -13.60 -6.01 -22.80
CA ASP A 204 -14.15 -5.13 -23.84
C ASP A 204 -13.48 -3.75 -23.89
N GLY A 205 -12.51 -3.50 -23.00
CA GLY A 205 -11.84 -2.21 -22.84
C GLY A 205 -12.61 -1.20 -21.98
N ALA A 206 -13.74 -1.58 -21.39
CA ALA A 206 -14.47 -0.71 -20.46
C ALA A 206 -13.58 -0.35 -19.26
N ARG A 207 -13.62 0.91 -18.85
CA ARG A 207 -12.78 1.47 -17.78
C ARG A 207 -13.68 1.86 -16.60
N THR A 208 -13.55 1.12 -15.51
CA THR A 208 -14.35 1.30 -14.30
C THR A 208 -13.47 1.72 -13.13
N PRO A 209 -13.74 2.85 -12.46
CA PRO A 209 -13.09 3.17 -11.19
C PRO A 209 -13.35 2.05 -10.19
N VAL A 210 -12.32 1.65 -9.43
CA VAL A 210 -12.45 0.57 -8.45
C VAL A 210 -11.65 0.86 -7.19
N ARG A 211 -12.24 0.54 -6.06
CA ARG A 211 -11.58 0.41 -4.75
C ARG A 211 -11.75 -1.03 -4.28
N TRP A 212 -10.96 -1.45 -3.31
CA TRP A 212 -11.12 -2.77 -2.70
C TRP A 212 -10.93 -2.74 -1.19
N GLN A 213 -11.51 -3.75 -0.59
CA GLN A 213 -11.39 -4.02 0.84
C GLN A 213 -11.00 -5.48 1.06
N VAL A 214 -10.19 -5.72 2.08
CA VAL A 214 -9.93 -7.04 2.63
C VAL A 214 -10.60 -7.08 3.99
N ILE A 215 -11.66 -7.88 4.12
CA ILE A 215 -12.50 -7.95 5.32
C ILE A 215 -12.36 -9.32 5.98
N PRO A 216 -12.39 -9.41 7.33
CA PRO A 216 -12.33 -10.69 8.02
C PRO A 216 -13.50 -11.61 7.63
N ASP A 217 -13.23 -12.90 7.48
CA ASP A 217 -14.26 -13.94 7.18
C ASP A 217 -14.84 -14.55 8.47
N GLY A 218 -15.10 -13.74 9.46
CA GLY A 218 -15.93 -14.01 10.63
C GLY A 218 -15.32 -14.86 11.77
N ASN A 219 -14.22 -15.61 11.54
CA ASN A 219 -13.68 -16.56 12.51
C ASN A 219 -12.19 -16.33 12.87
N ASN A 220 -11.71 -15.14 12.66
CA ASN A 220 -10.34 -14.80 13.02
C ASN A 220 -10.29 -14.39 14.49
N ALA A 221 -9.50 -15.09 15.27
CA ALA A 221 -9.19 -14.92 16.68
C ALA A 221 -9.74 -13.69 17.44
N GLY A 222 -10.32 -13.93 18.59
CA GLY A 222 -10.94 -12.89 19.44
C GLY A 222 -10.00 -11.78 19.91
N THR A 223 -10.55 -10.82 20.63
CA THR A 223 -9.82 -9.63 21.15
C THR A 223 -8.62 -10.04 22.01
N PRO A 224 -7.40 -9.65 21.64
CA PRO A 224 -6.21 -10.02 22.41
C PRO A 224 -6.12 -9.24 23.71
N ALA A 225 -5.52 -9.86 24.72
CA ALA A 225 -5.11 -9.16 25.92
C ALA A 225 -3.97 -8.19 25.61
N LYS A 226 -4.09 -6.94 26.07
CA LYS A 226 -3.10 -5.89 25.83
C LYS A 226 -1.93 -5.98 26.84
N ILE A 227 -1.18 -7.07 26.78
CA ILE A 227 -0.08 -7.36 27.70
C ILE A 227 1.24 -7.28 26.95
N GLY A 228 2.16 -6.42 27.42
CA GLY A 228 3.47 -6.22 26.79
C GLY A 228 3.46 -5.27 25.59
N PRO A 229 4.66 -4.89 25.11
CA PRO A 229 4.81 -3.90 24.05
C PRO A 229 4.47 -4.41 22.65
N ASN A 230 4.38 -5.73 22.43
CA ASN A 230 4.19 -6.38 21.14
C ASN A 230 2.86 -7.16 21.06
N TRP A 231 1.91 -6.86 21.93
CA TRP A 231 0.70 -7.66 22.15
C TRP A 231 -0.12 -7.92 20.88
N MET A 232 -0.16 -6.96 19.95
CA MET A 232 -0.90 -7.15 18.68
C MET A 232 -0.19 -8.14 17.76
N PHE A 233 1.13 -8.05 17.64
CA PHE A 233 1.91 -8.94 16.79
C PHE A 233 2.04 -10.34 17.37
N GLU A 234 2.18 -10.46 18.70
CA GLU A 234 2.15 -11.74 19.39
C GLU A 234 0.78 -12.44 19.24
N ALA A 235 -0.31 -11.67 19.35
CA ALA A 235 -1.65 -12.20 19.11
C ALA A 235 -1.84 -12.64 17.65
N LEU A 236 -1.32 -11.87 16.69
CA LEU A 236 -1.35 -12.23 15.27
C LEU A 236 -0.57 -13.52 15.00
N ALA A 237 0.67 -13.62 15.50
CA ALA A 237 1.50 -14.81 15.37
C ALA A 237 0.82 -16.03 15.99
N LYS A 238 0.22 -15.87 17.18
CA LYS A 238 -0.56 -16.94 17.85
C LYS A 238 -1.78 -17.36 17.01
N ALA A 239 -2.50 -16.41 16.44
CA ALA A 239 -3.65 -16.70 15.60
C ALA A 239 -3.26 -17.53 14.36
N ILE A 240 -2.16 -17.16 13.68
CA ILE A 240 -1.63 -17.90 12.53
C ILE A 240 -1.18 -19.30 12.91
N ARG A 241 -0.52 -19.49 14.05
CA ARG A 241 -0.17 -20.83 14.57
C ARG A 241 -1.41 -21.68 14.90
N GLY A 242 -2.49 -21.04 15.31
CA GLY A 242 -3.75 -21.71 15.63
C GLY A 242 -4.57 -22.14 14.41
N GLY A 243 -4.23 -21.62 13.23
CA GLY A 243 -4.91 -21.92 11.97
C GLY A 243 -4.77 -20.82 10.93
N GLU A 244 -5.35 -21.04 9.76
CA GLU A 244 -5.32 -20.07 8.67
C GLU A 244 -6.22 -18.86 9.00
N LEU A 245 -5.69 -17.65 8.83
CA LEU A 245 -6.49 -16.44 8.81
C LEU A 245 -7.18 -16.30 7.46
N ARG A 246 -8.48 -16.05 7.48
CA ARG A 246 -9.29 -15.96 6.28
C ARG A 246 -9.92 -14.57 6.17
N TYR A 247 -9.82 -14.01 4.98
CA TYR A 247 -10.42 -12.71 4.64
C TYR A 247 -11.12 -12.82 3.29
N ARG A 248 -12.18 -12.06 3.11
CA ARG A 248 -12.79 -11.88 1.80
C ARG A 248 -12.18 -10.64 1.13
N LEU A 249 -11.88 -10.74 -0.16
CA LEU A 249 -11.50 -9.59 -0.98
C LEU A 249 -12.74 -9.10 -1.71
N LEU A 250 -13.13 -7.87 -1.43
CA LEU A 250 -14.27 -7.20 -2.05
C LEU A 250 -13.78 -6.11 -2.98
N LEU A 251 -14.25 -6.12 -4.23
CA LEU A 251 -14.13 -4.97 -5.14
C LEU A 251 -15.36 -4.09 -5.00
N GLN A 252 -15.17 -2.79 -4.99
CA GLN A 252 -16.22 -1.78 -5.06
C GLN A 252 -16.06 -1.00 -6.36
N PRO A 253 -16.84 -1.33 -7.41
CA PRO A 253 -16.91 -0.52 -8.61
C PRO A 253 -17.55 0.84 -8.32
N GLY A 254 -16.93 1.88 -8.81
CA GLY A 254 -17.49 3.24 -8.80
C GLY A 254 -18.19 3.56 -10.12
N VAL A 255 -18.95 4.64 -10.11
CA VAL A 255 -19.64 5.15 -11.29
C VAL A 255 -18.76 6.20 -11.99
N PRO A 256 -18.29 5.95 -13.22
CA PRO A 256 -17.47 6.90 -13.96
C PRO A 256 -18.12 8.29 -14.04
N GLY A 257 -17.35 9.34 -13.75
CA GLY A 257 -17.81 10.73 -13.76
C GLY A 257 -18.65 11.15 -12.54
N GLN A 258 -19.02 10.24 -11.65
CA GLN A 258 -19.75 10.55 -10.42
C GLN A 258 -18.86 10.35 -9.18
N ASP A 259 -18.15 9.22 -9.11
CA ASP A 259 -17.31 8.92 -7.98
C ASP A 259 -15.90 9.50 -8.16
N PRO A 260 -15.38 10.30 -7.22
CA PRO A 260 -14.08 10.95 -7.36
C PRO A 260 -12.96 9.91 -7.39
N THR A 261 -12.06 10.03 -8.39
CA THR A 261 -10.90 9.16 -8.57
C THR A 261 -9.59 9.82 -8.14
N HIS A 262 -9.58 11.16 -8.08
CA HIS A 262 -8.41 12.00 -7.83
C HIS A 262 -8.22 12.41 -6.37
N ASP A 263 -9.23 12.23 -5.52
CA ASP A 263 -9.17 12.61 -4.10
C ASP A 263 -9.43 11.40 -3.19
N PRO A 264 -8.37 10.82 -2.59
CA PRO A 264 -8.49 9.65 -1.74
C PRO A 264 -9.04 9.96 -0.33
N THR A 265 -9.31 11.23 0.00
CA THR A 265 -9.94 11.63 1.27
C THR A 265 -11.47 11.53 1.22
N LEU A 266 -12.03 11.43 0.01
CA LEU A 266 -13.47 11.35 -0.20
C LEU A 266 -13.94 9.88 -0.21
N PRO A 267 -14.85 9.48 0.69
CA PRO A 267 -15.50 8.18 0.58
C PRO A 267 -16.45 8.17 -0.60
N TRP A 268 -16.64 6.99 -1.20
CA TRP A 268 -17.74 6.79 -2.14
C TRP A 268 -19.06 6.52 -1.40
N PRO A 269 -20.21 6.69 -2.05
CA PRO A 269 -21.50 6.34 -1.47
C PRO A 269 -21.51 4.90 -0.92
N ALA A 270 -22.09 4.74 0.27
CA ALA A 270 -22.08 3.46 0.99
C ALA A 270 -22.94 2.36 0.29
N ASP A 271 -23.85 2.76 -0.59
CA ASP A 271 -24.72 1.90 -1.36
C ASP A 271 -24.09 1.40 -2.69
N ARG A 272 -22.83 1.75 -2.96
CA ARG A 272 -22.12 1.21 -4.12
C ARG A 272 -22.00 -0.31 -4.01
N PRO A 273 -22.27 -1.05 -5.09
CA PRO A 273 -22.16 -2.50 -5.11
C PRO A 273 -20.78 -2.96 -4.65
N GLN A 274 -20.75 -4.08 -3.95
CA GLN A 274 -19.52 -4.78 -3.62
C GLN A 274 -19.54 -6.16 -4.26
N ILE A 275 -18.47 -6.51 -4.96
CA ILE A 275 -18.28 -7.81 -5.60
C ILE A 275 -17.30 -8.61 -4.75
N ASP A 276 -17.75 -9.72 -4.17
CA ASP A 276 -16.85 -10.68 -3.53
C ASP A 276 -16.09 -11.44 -4.61
N VAL A 277 -14.78 -11.21 -4.68
CA VAL A 277 -13.92 -11.80 -5.71
C VAL A 277 -13.11 -13.00 -5.24
N GLY A 278 -13.25 -13.37 -3.97
CA GLY A 278 -12.61 -14.57 -3.43
C GLY A 278 -12.07 -14.41 -2.01
N THR A 279 -11.38 -15.45 -1.57
CA THR A 279 -10.86 -15.58 -0.21
C THR A 279 -9.33 -15.47 -0.20
N LEU A 280 -8.81 -14.57 0.60
CA LEU A 280 -7.41 -14.52 0.99
C LEU A 280 -7.19 -15.40 2.21
N VAL A 281 -6.27 -16.34 2.11
CA VAL A 281 -5.94 -17.30 3.16
C VAL A 281 -4.46 -17.11 3.52
N LEU A 282 -4.18 -16.74 4.78
CA LEU A 282 -2.84 -16.50 5.30
C LEU A 282 -2.56 -17.54 6.40
N GLY A 283 -1.68 -18.50 6.11
CA GLY A 283 -1.47 -19.68 6.97
C GLY A 283 -0.10 -19.74 7.63
N HIS A 284 0.85 -18.91 7.22
CA HIS A 284 2.21 -18.96 7.75
C HIS A 284 2.74 -17.58 8.05
N ALA A 285 3.27 -17.40 9.25
CA ALA A 285 4.18 -16.31 9.55
C ALA A 285 5.59 -16.70 9.05
N ILE A 286 6.28 -15.78 8.38
CA ILE A 286 7.58 -16.03 7.80
C ILE A 286 8.62 -15.05 8.32
N VAL A 287 9.86 -15.52 8.42
CA VAL A 287 10.98 -14.68 8.84
C VAL A 287 11.35 -13.77 7.68
N GLN A 288 11.13 -12.46 7.86
CA GLN A 288 11.23 -11.45 6.81
C GLN A 288 12.64 -11.41 6.17
N GLU A 289 13.68 -11.66 6.94
CA GLU A 289 15.08 -11.62 6.52
C GLU A 289 15.53 -12.86 5.73
N GLN A 290 14.84 -13.96 5.90
CA GLN A 290 15.17 -15.24 5.23
C GLN A 290 14.41 -15.44 3.94
N GLU A 291 13.37 -14.61 3.71
CA GLU A 291 12.46 -14.77 2.59
C GLU A 291 12.53 -13.57 1.63
N ARG A 292 12.11 -13.79 0.40
CA ARG A 292 12.00 -12.74 -0.63
C ARG A 292 11.23 -11.50 -0.15
N ILE A 293 10.42 -11.61 0.89
CA ILE A 293 9.56 -10.53 1.38
C ILE A 293 10.35 -9.33 1.93
N ARG A 294 11.56 -9.55 2.45
CA ARG A 294 12.46 -8.46 2.84
C ARG A 294 12.67 -7.48 1.68
N ASP A 295 12.91 -8.03 0.49
CA ASP A 295 13.25 -7.26 -0.69
C ASP A 295 12.02 -6.93 -1.56
N THR A 296 10.84 -7.40 -1.18
CA THR A 296 9.59 -6.98 -1.82
C THR A 296 9.29 -5.51 -1.47
N ASN A 297 9.22 -4.69 -2.50
CA ASN A 297 8.72 -3.33 -2.39
C ASN A 297 7.21 -3.33 -2.66
N PHE A 298 6.38 -3.22 -1.63
CA PHE A 298 4.92 -3.23 -1.76
C PHE A 298 4.38 -1.92 -2.34
N ASP A 299 4.93 -1.52 -3.47
CA ASP A 299 4.49 -0.36 -4.23
C ASP A 299 3.10 -0.64 -4.84
N PRO A 300 2.05 0.10 -4.47
CA PRO A 300 0.70 -0.14 -4.94
C PRO A 300 0.50 0.18 -6.43
N THR A 301 1.50 0.71 -7.11
CA THR A 301 1.46 0.96 -8.56
C THR A 301 2.01 -0.21 -9.40
N VAL A 302 2.47 -1.28 -8.75
CA VAL A 302 2.80 -2.55 -9.43
C VAL A 302 1.51 -3.32 -9.62
N LEU A 303 0.97 -3.25 -10.82
CA LEU A 303 -0.36 -3.74 -11.18
C LEU A 303 -0.27 -4.76 -12.33
N PRO A 304 -1.16 -5.78 -12.35
CA PRO A 304 -1.27 -6.68 -13.49
C PRO A 304 -2.01 -6.00 -14.64
N ASN A 305 -1.91 -6.57 -15.83
CA ASN A 305 -2.78 -6.18 -16.93
C ASN A 305 -4.24 -6.27 -16.49
N GLY A 306 -5.06 -5.28 -16.89
CA GLY A 306 -6.46 -5.18 -16.47
C GLY A 306 -6.71 -4.34 -15.22
N ILE A 307 -5.66 -3.83 -14.58
CA ILE A 307 -5.76 -2.80 -13.53
C ILE A 307 -4.78 -1.69 -13.86
N GLU A 308 -5.21 -0.43 -13.76
CA GLU A 308 -4.38 0.74 -14.00
C GLU A 308 -4.46 1.72 -12.82
N ILE A 309 -3.50 2.63 -12.73
CA ILE A 309 -3.57 3.74 -11.78
C ILE A 309 -4.64 4.74 -12.21
N SER A 310 -5.28 5.40 -11.23
CA SER A 310 -6.15 6.55 -11.49
C SER A 310 -5.34 7.85 -11.56
N ASP A 311 -6.03 8.96 -11.63
CA ASP A 311 -5.50 10.32 -11.54
C ASP A 311 -5.24 10.79 -10.09
N ASP A 312 -5.30 9.88 -9.11
CA ASP A 312 -4.97 10.15 -7.71
C ASP A 312 -3.48 10.51 -7.56
N PRO A 313 -3.15 11.76 -7.19
CA PRO A 313 -1.77 12.20 -7.08
C PRO A 313 -1.01 11.52 -5.95
N ILE A 314 -1.73 10.98 -4.96
CA ILE A 314 -1.14 10.25 -3.84
C ILE A 314 -0.55 8.92 -4.31
N LEU A 315 -1.15 8.24 -5.30
CA LEU A 315 -0.60 6.98 -5.84
C LEU A 315 0.83 7.16 -6.35
N THR A 316 1.05 8.20 -7.17
CA THR A 316 2.39 8.48 -7.71
C THR A 316 3.38 8.90 -6.63
N ALA A 317 2.94 9.72 -5.66
CA ALA A 317 3.77 10.09 -4.53
C ALA A 317 4.14 8.86 -3.67
N ARG A 318 3.19 7.94 -3.45
CA ARG A 318 3.46 6.68 -2.76
C ARG A 318 4.52 5.86 -3.47
N ALA A 319 4.42 5.65 -4.78
CA ALA A 319 5.43 4.93 -5.57
C ALA A 319 6.85 5.47 -5.34
N ALA A 320 7.01 6.80 -5.41
CA ALA A 320 8.29 7.46 -5.17
C ALA A 320 8.83 7.28 -3.74
N ILE A 321 7.94 7.38 -2.75
CA ILE A 321 8.28 7.17 -1.32
C ILE A 321 8.72 5.72 -1.10
N TYR A 322 7.98 4.75 -1.64
CA TYR A 322 8.31 3.33 -1.55
C TYR A 322 9.65 3.02 -2.22
N ALA A 323 9.89 3.55 -3.43
CA ALA A 323 11.16 3.36 -4.16
C ALA A 323 12.35 3.92 -3.38
N GLU A 324 12.25 5.13 -2.81
CA GLU A 324 13.35 5.72 -2.04
C GLU A 324 13.60 4.97 -0.73
N SER A 325 12.54 4.56 -0.02
CA SER A 325 12.66 3.73 1.19
C SER A 325 13.34 2.39 0.88
N PHE A 326 12.95 1.73 -0.21
CA PHE A 326 13.56 0.50 -0.67
C PHE A 326 15.04 0.70 -1.03
N ARG A 327 15.35 1.73 -1.84
CA ARG A 327 16.72 2.05 -2.28
C ARG A 327 17.67 2.27 -1.10
N ARG A 328 17.22 2.93 -0.03
CA ARG A 328 18.05 3.12 1.18
C ARG A 328 18.28 1.78 1.88
N ARG A 329 17.19 1.04 2.14
CA ARG A 329 17.26 -0.24 2.85
C ARG A 329 18.10 -1.29 2.12
N ALA A 330 18.00 -1.39 0.79
CA ALA A 330 18.74 -2.35 -0.01
C ALA A 330 20.28 -2.17 0.03
N ARG A 331 20.75 -1.01 0.49
CA ARG A 331 22.17 -0.70 0.67
C ARG A 331 22.66 -0.88 2.10
N GLU A 332 21.79 -1.32 2.99
CA GLU A 332 22.06 -1.47 4.41
C GLU A 332 22.16 -2.94 4.80
N THR A 333 22.86 -3.21 5.91
CA THR A 333 22.81 -4.53 6.55
C THR A 333 21.35 -4.90 6.83
N PRO A 334 20.93 -6.16 6.61
CA PRO A 334 19.59 -6.61 6.96
C PRO A 334 19.26 -6.33 8.42
N ALA A 335 17.98 -5.96 8.67
CA ALA A 335 17.49 -5.81 10.02
C ALA A 335 17.58 -7.14 10.79
N PRO A 336 17.73 -7.10 12.13
CA PRO A 336 17.57 -8.28 12.95
C PRO A 336 16.19 -8.92 12.78
N VAL A 337 16.11 -10.22 13.04
CA VAL A 337 14.84 -10.96 13.01
C VAL A 337 13.90 -10.41 14.08
N GLU A 338 12.64 -10.17 13.72
CA GLU A 338 11.64 -9.68 14.65
C GLU A 338 11.32 -10.77 15.70
N PRO A 339 11.35 -10.42 17.01
CA PRO A 339 11.25 -11.42 18.09
C PRO A 339 9.91 -12.17 18.11
N PHE A 340 8.82 -11.53 17.64
CA PHE A 340 7.47 -12.13 17.62
C PHE A 340 7.23 -13.07 16.44
N GLY A 341 8.16 -13.21 15.50
CA GLY A 341 8.08 -14.11 14.36
C GLY A 341 8.99 -15.34 14.44
N GLN A 342 9.81 -15.46 15.51
CA GLN A 342 10.84 -16.52 15.58
C GLN A 342 10.26 -17.91 15.87
N ASP A 343 9.11 -18.00 16.52
CA ASP A 343 8.45 -19.25 16.91
C ASP A 343 7.16 -19.49 16.09
N ALA A 344 6.98 -18.83 14.96
CA ALA A 344 5.78 -18.88 14.15
C ALA A 344 5.87 -19.91 13.02
#